data_4d85b1135d1c1a6752ba2780ffc51ffb
#
_entry.id   4d85b1135d1c1a6752ba2780ffc51ffb
#
_cell.length_a   1.000
_cell.length_b   1.000
_cell.length_c   1.000
_cell.angle_alpha   90.00
_cell.angle_beta   90.00
_cell.angle_gamma   90.00
#
_symmetry.space_group_name_H-M   'P 1'
#
loop_
_entity.id
_entity.type
_entity.pdbx_description
1 polymer ?
#
loop_
_entity_poly.entity_id
_entity_poly.type
_entity_poly.pdbx_seq_one_letter_code
_entity_poly.pdbx_strand_id
1 'polypeptide(L)'
;NNKKYARITFIIGKNNTKYKDNYEEAVKINDLLNKEVNDLARGITYKGGKYAQGVYNQDFNRNVLLLEIGGSENEIEEVNNSIIVLSKVLSTYIKENNGKH
;
A
#
# COMPACT_ATOMS: atom_id res chain seq x y z
N ASN A 1 10.33 -14.23 -15.45
CA ASN A 1 11.66 -14.47 -15.00
C ASN A 1 11.68 -14.80 -13.51
N ASN A 2 12.85 -14.87 -12.90
CA ASN A 2 12.99 -15.51 -11.61
C ASN A 2 13.12 -14.56 -10.42
N LYS A 3 12.71 -13.31 -10.58
CA LYS A 3 12.75 -12.38 -9.46
C LYS A 3 11.72 -12.76 -8.41
N LYS A 4 12.14 -12.68 -7.17
CA LYS A 4 11.25 -12.89 -6.04
C LYS A 4 10.93 -11.54 -5.41
N TYR A 5 9.71 -11.42 -4.90
CA TYR A 5 9.22 -10.17 -4.36
C TYR A 5 8.64 -10.40 -2.97
N ALA A 6 8.91 -9.47 -2.07
CA ALA A 6 8.19 -9.43 -0.80
C ALA A 6 6.78 -8.91 -1.07
N ARG A 7 5.80 -9.51 -0.42
CA ARG A 7 4.40 -9.13 -0.62
C ARG A 7 4.12 -7.79 0.06
N ILE A 8 3.19 -7.06 -0.53
CA ILE A 8 2.80 -5.74 -0.02
C ILE A 8 1.37 -5.81 0.50
N THR A 9 1.17 -5.34 1.73
CA THR A 9 -0.16 -5.29 2.34
C THR A 9 -0.44 -3.86 2.76
N PHE A 10 -1.64 -3.38 2.43
CA PHE A 10 -2.08 -2.07 2.86
C PHE A 10 -2.78 -2.17 4.19
N ILE A 11 -2.55 -1.20 5.07
CA ILE A 11 -3.15 -1.18 6.40
C ILE A 11 -4.00 0.07 6.53
N ILE A 12 -5.27 -0.12 6.91
CA ILE A 12 -6.21 0.97 7.08
C ILE A 12 -6.63 1.01 8.55
N GLY A 13 -6.45 2.18 9.17
CA GLY A 13 -6.87 2.39 10.55
C GLY A 13 -8.35 2.74 10.61
N LYS A 14 -9.15 1.84 11.13
CA LYS A 14 -10.60 2.05 11.18
C LYS A 14 -11.04 3.13 12.15
N ASN A 15 -10.15 3.53 13.06
CA ASN A 15 -10.45 4.62 13.97
C ASN A 15 -10.38 5.99 13.29
N ASN A 16 -9.91 6.01 12.07
CA ASN A 16 -9.77 7.20 11.25
C ASN A 16 -11.11 7.53 10.60
N THR A 17 -11.56 8.77 10.69
CA THR A 17 -12.83 9.19 10.08
C THR A 17 -12.79 9.16 8.56
N LYS A 18 -11.60 9.14 7.99
CA LYS A 18 -11.41 9.12 6.53
C LYS A 18 -11.00 7.73 6.02
N TYR A 19 -11.29 6.69 6.79
CA TYR A 19 -10.81 5.37 6.43
C TYR A 19 -11.37 4.86 5.10
N LYS A 20 -12.56 5.30 4.73
CA LYS A 20 -13.15 4.91 3.44
C LYS A 20 -12.38 5.49 2.27
N ASP A 21 -11.92 6.74 2.41
CA ASP A 21 -11.10 7.38 1.37
C ASP A 21 -9.75 6.68 1.26
N ASN A 22 -9.15 6.35 2.39
CA ASN A 22 -7.88 5.61 2.40
C ASN A 22 -8.07 4.24 1.73
N TYR A 23 -9.18 3.59 2.01
CA TYR A 23 -9.48 2.29 1.42
C TYR A 23 -9.54 2.38 -0.11
N GLU A 24 -10.27 3.37 -0.63
CA GLU A 24 -10.40 3.54 -2.08
C GLU A 24 -9.05 3.76 -2.74
N GLU A 25 -8.21 4.58 -2.10
CA GLU A 25 -6.87 4.84 -2.58
C GLU A 25 -6.05 3.55 -2.59
N ALA A 26 -6.12 2.79 -1.50
CA ALA A 26 -5.39 1.54 -1.37
C ALA A 26 -5.83 0.52 -2.42
N VAL A 27 -7.13 0.41 -2.69
CA VAL A 27 -7.63 -0.52 -3.69
C VAL A 27 -7.03 -0.21 -5.06
N LYS A 28 -7.01 1.06 -5.43
CA LYS A 28 -6.47 1.46 -6.74
C LYS A 28 -5.00 1.09 -6.87
N ILE A 29 -4.21 1.37 -5.84
CA ILE A 29 -2.79 1.09 -5.88
C ILE A 29 -2.54 -0.42 -5.82
N ASN A 30 -3.32 -1.13 -5.01
CA ASN A 30 -3.25 -2.59 -4.95
C ASN A 30 -3.43 -3.21 -6.33
N ASP A 31 -4.43 -2.75 -7.06
CA ASP A 31 -4.71 -3.28 -8.39
C ASP A 31 -3.60 -2.96 -9.38
N LEU A 32 -3.04 -1.76 -9.30
CA LEU A 32 -1.93 -1.37 -10.16
C LEU A 32 -0.68 -2.21 -9.89
N LEU A 33 -0.41 -2.49 -8.62
CA LEU A 33 0.73 -3.33 -8.26
C LEU A 33 0.58 -4.73 -8.84
N ASN A 34 -0.62 -5.29 -8.77
CA ASN A 34 -0.85 -6.64 -9.27
C ASN A 34 -0.87 -6.72 -10.79
N LYS A 35 -1.06 -5.60 -11.47
CA LYS A 35 -0.88 -5.56 -12.92
C LYS A 35 0.59 -5.61 -13.30
N GLU A 36 1.45 -4.98 -12.50
CA GLU A 36 2.88 -4.98 -12.77
C GLU A 36 3.52 -6.32 -12.43
N VAL A 37 3.18 -6.87 -11.27
CA VAL A 37 3.72 -8.16 -10.81
C VAL A 37 2.56 -8.93 -10.20
N ASN A 38 2.23 -10.06 -10.81
CA ASN A 38 1.11 -10.88 -10.36
C ASN A 38 1.26 -11.24 -8.88
N ASP A 39 0.19 -11.05 -8.12
CA ASP A 39 0.13 -11.39 -6.69
C ASP A 39 1.11 -10.60 -5.80
N LEU A 40 1.63 -9.48 -6.27
CA LEU A 40 2.53 -8.67 -5.46
C LEU A 40 1.80 -8.08 -4.25
N ALA A 41 0.62 -7.52 -4.46
CA ALA A 41 -0.16 -6.90 -3.40
C ALA A 41 -1.14 -7.91 -2.83
N ARG A 42 -1.16 -8.02 -1.51
CA ARG A 42 -1.97 -9.01 -0.80
C ARG A 42 -3.35 -8.52 -0.39
N GLY A 43 -3.63 -7.27 -0.66
CA GLY A 43 -4.91 -6.72 -0.28
C GLY A 43 -4.79 -5.77 0.88
N ILE A 44 -5.91 -5.58 1.58
CA ILE A 44 -6.03 -4.53 2.57
C ILE A 44 -6.43 -5.13 3.90
N THR A 45 -5.70 -4.77 4.95
CA THR A 45 -5.97 -5.21 6.31
C THR A 45 -6.44 -4.02 7.12
N TYR A 46 -7.49 -4.22 7.88
CA TYR A 46 -8.01 -3.19 8.78
C TYR A 46 -7.45 -3.38 10.18
N LYS A 47 -7.11 -2.28 10.82
CA LYS A 47 -6.72 -2.27 12.22
C LYS A 47 -7.60 -1.29 12.95
N GLY A 48 -8.14 -1.70 14.08
CA GLY A 48 -9.03 -0.86 14.87
C GLY A 48 -9.04 -1.26 16.32
N GLY A 49 -9.87 -0.58 17.10
CA GLY A 49 -10.01 -0.88 18.50
C GLY A 49 -8.82 -0.42 19.32
N LYS A 50 -8.72 -0.98 20.53
CA LYS A 50 -7.71 -0.52 21.48
C LYS A 50 -6.28 -0.87 21.08
N TYR A 51 -6.11 -1.79 20.15
CA TYR A 51 -4.78 -2.19 19.71
C TYR A 51 -4.25 -1.31 18.58
N ALA A 52 -5.11 -0.51 17.96
CA ALA A 52 -4.70 0.42 16.94
C ALA A 52 -4.42 1.75 17.61
N GLN A 53 -3.16 2.09 17.74
CA GLN A 53 -2.76 3.33 18.42
C GLN A 53 -3.01 4.51 17.49
N GLY A 54 -4.26 4.96 17.48
CA GLY A 54 -4.63 6.05 16.61
C GLY A 54 -4.91 5.58 15.20
N VAL A 55 -4.62 6.41 14.24
CA VAL A 55 -5.04 6.23 12.86
C VAL A 55 -3.86 6.17 11.89
N TYR A 56 -2.65 5.98 12.41
CA TYR A 56 -1.44 5.88 11.58
C TYR A 56 -1.23 7.11 10.70
N ASN A 57 -1.65 8.29 11.18
CA ASN A 57 -1.60 9.56 10.44
C ASN A 57 -2.48 9.58 9.19
N GLN A 58 -3.30 8.58 8.97
CA GLN A 58 -4.16 8.51 7.79
C GLN A 58 -5.32 9.50 7.85
N ASP A 59 -5.65 9.96 9.04
CA ASP A 59 -6.69 10.99 9.20
C ASP A 59 -6.22 12.37 8.77
N PHE A 60 -4.90 12.54 8.63
CA PHE A 60 -4.34 13.81 8.19
C PHE A 60 -4.71 14.12 6.75
N ASN A 61 -4.70 13.11 5.91
CA ASN A 61 -4.96 13.28 4.49
C ASN A 61 -5.39 11.94 3.91
N ARG A 62 -6.35 11.94 3.00
CA ARG A 62 -6.81 10.69 2.37
C ARG A 62 -5.69 9.99 1.60
N ASN A 63 -4.66 10.73 1.23
CA ASN A 63 -3.55 10.17 0.45
C ASN A 63 -2.43 9.58 1.31
N VAL A 64 -2.60 9.59 2.63
CA VAL A 64 -1.62 8.99 3.53
C VAL A 64 -1.98 7.52 3.70
N LEU A 65 -1.07 6.64 3.33
CA LEU A 65 -1.26 5.21 3.40
C LEU A 65 -0.15 4.56 4.20
N LEU A 66 -0.47 3.48 4.87
CA LEU A 66 0.51 2.67 5.58
C LEU A 66 0.59 1.31 4.89
N LEU A 67 1.81 0.85 4.65
CA LEU A 67 2.04 -0.42 3.99
C LEU A 67 3.00 -1.27 4.80
N GLU A 68 2.80 -2.58 4.71
CA GLU A 68 3.79 -3.56 5.16
C GLU A 68 4.39 -4.22 3.93
N ILE A 69 5.72 -4.31 3.89
CA ILE A 69 6.40 -4.96 2.78
C ILE A 69 7.16 -6.16 3.32
N GLY A 70 6.61 -7.35 3.05
CA GLY A 70 7.22 -8.59 3.48
C GLY A 70 7.14 -8.84 4.97
N GLY A 71 8.01 -9.70 5.43
CA GLY A 71 8.11 -10.09 6.82
C GLY A 71 9.50 -10.62 7.11
N SER A 72 9.70 -11.21 8.29
CA SER A 72 11.01 -11.68 8.71
C SER A 72 11.57 -12.79 7.83
N GLU A 73 10.71 -13.47 7.08
CA GLU A 73 11.14 -14.55 6.19
C GLU A 73 11.69 -14.05 4.86
N ASN A 74 11.54 -12.76 4.56
CA ASN A 74 11.99 -12.21 3.29
C ASN A 74 13.42 -11.72 3.37
N GLU A 75 14.13 -11.85 2.26
CA GLU A 75 15.48 -11.34 2.15
C GLU A 75 15.43 -9.88 1.69
N ILE A 76 16.51 -9.15 1.95
CA ILE A 76 16.60 -7.72 1.60
C ILE A 76 16.39 -7.52 0.11
N GLU A 77 16.93 -8.41 -0.70
CA GLU A 77 16.76 -8.31 -2.16
C GLU A 77 15.29 -8.39 -2.55
N GLU A 78 14.53 -9.26 -1.91
CA GLU A 78 13.10 -9.40 -2.19
C GLU A 78 12.33 -8.13 -1.83
N VAL A 79 12.68 -7.54 -0.70
CA VAL A 79 12.06 -6.28 -0.26
C VAL A 79 12.40 -5.17 -1.24
N ASN A 80 13.67 -5.07 -1.64
CA ASN A 80 14.11 -4.04 -2.59
C ASN A 80 13.42 -4.18 -3.94
N ASN A 81 13.24 -5.41 -4.42
CA ASN A 81 12.52 -5.64 -5.66
C ASN A 81 11.09 -5.09 -5.59
N SER A 82 10.43 -5.31 -4.46
CA SER A 82 9.07 -4.81 -4.28
C SER A 82 9.02 -3.30 -4.19
N ILE A 83 10.01 -2.69 -3.52
CA ILE A 83 10.08 -1.23 -3.41
C ILE A 83 10.24 -0.58 -4.77
N ILE A 84 11.04 -1.19 -5.65
CA ILE A 84 11.24 -0.66 -7.00
C ILE A 84 9.92 -0.63 -7.76
N VAL A 85 9.16 -1.72 -7.71
CA VAL A 85 7.86 -1.78 -8.38
C VAL A 85 6.88 -0.79 -7.75
N LEU A 86 6.85 -0.73 -6.42
CA LEU A 86 5.98 0.21 -5.72
C LEU A 86 6.28 1.64 -6.12
N SER A 87 7.55 2.01 -6.18
CA SER A 87 7.95 3.36 -6.56
C SER A 87 7.48 3.71 -7.97
N LYS A 88 7.61 2.77 -8.90
CA LYS A 88 7.16 2.97 -10.27
C LYS A 88 5.65 3.18 -10.33
N VAL A 89 4.91 2.33 -9.63
CA VAL A 89 3.45 2.39 -9.62
C VAL A 89 2.96 3.70 -8.99
N LEU A 90 3.56 4.08 -7.86
CA LEU A 90 3.17 5.33 -7.19
C LEU A 90 3.46 6.54 -8.05
N SER A 91 4.62 6.55 -8.73
CA SER A 91 4.98 7.65 -9.61
C SER A 91 3.94 7.83 -10.72
N THR A 92 3.54 6.73 -11.34
CA THR A 92 2.52 6.75 -12.40
C THR A 92 1.18 7.21 -11.84
N TYR A 93 0.79 6.68 -10.69
CA TYR A 93 -0.48 7.00 -10.08
C TYR A 93 -0.58 8.50 -9.73
N ILE A 94 0.49 9.04 -9.17
CA ILE A 94 0.53 10.45 -8.81
C ILE A 94 0.44 11.34 -10.04
N LYS A 95 1.14 11.00 -11.10
CA LYS A 95 1.08 11.75 -12.35
C LYS A 95 -0.33 11.76 -12.93
N GLU A 96 -1.00 10.61 -12.94
CA GLU A 96 -2.34 10.50 -13.49
C GLU A 96 -3.32 11.33 -12.68
N ASN A 97 -3.20 11.31 -11.36
CA ASN A 97 -4.11 12.06 -10.52
C ASN A 97 -3.86 13.56 -10.59
N ASN A 98 -2.61 13.96 -10.68
CA ASN A 98 -2.29 15.40 -10.84
C ASN A 98 -2.79 15.94 -12.16
N GLY A 99 -2.81 15.14 -13.20
CA GLY A 99 -3.30 15.54 -14.49
C GLY A 99 -4.78 15.77 -14.55
N LYS A 100 -5.51 15.40 -13.51
CA LYS A 100 -6.97 15.57 -13.44
C LYS A 100 -7.40 16.86 -12.75
N HIS A 101 -6.45 17.65 -12.34
CA HIS A 101 -6.76 18.92 -11.64
C HIS A 101 -6.64 20.14 -12.55
#